data_39977012067f48e0831a6595baf67509
#
_entry.id   39977012067f48e0831a6595baf67509
#
_cell.length_a   1.000
_cell.length_b   1.000
_cell.length_c   1.000
_cell.angle_alpha   90.00
_cell.angle_beta   90.00
_cell.angle_gamma   90.00
#
_symmetry.space_group_name_H-M   'P 1'
#
loop_
_entity.id
_entity.type
_entity.pdbx_description
1 polymer ?
#
loop_
_entity_poly.entity_id
_entity_poly.type
_entity_poly.pdbx_seq_one_letter_code
_entity_poly.pdbx_strand_id
1 'polypeptide(L)'
;MLDDALRLVRDQRRRGEAEGAPFPPSVAWTTPFGLGYVLGAVDGLCQAHGVRFDGMALALVGLVLDDAFGRPESDRLRQRAVRLLETKDADFLRGQAWGGNEALGQARGLTKPVGLVHLMRGDEARMGPPVGGPGA
;
A
#
# COMPACT_ATOMS: atom_id res chain seq x y z
N MET A 1 2.28 -12.49 9.34
CA MET A 1 2.22 -11.05 8.98
C MET A 1 2.65 -10.79 7.55
N LEU A 2 3.78 -11.32 7.13
CA LEU A 2 4.24 -11.18 5.74
C LEU A 2 3.23 -11.78 4.76
N ASP A 3 2.71 -12.96 5.03
CA ASP A 3 1.72 -13.62 4.16
C ASP A 3 0.48 -12.76 3.95
N ASP A 4 0.01 -12.09 4.99
CA ASP A 4 -1.15 -11.21 4.91
C ASP A 4 -0.86 -9.99 4.03
N ALA A 5 0.34 -9.41 4.15
CA ALA A 5 0.76 -8.27 3.33
C ALA A 5 0.87 -8.67 1.86
N LEU A 6 1.51 -9.80 1.58
CA LEU A 6 1.64 -10.32 0.21
C LEU A 6 0.27 -10.61 -0.39
N ARG A 7 -0.62 -11.23 0.36
CA ARG A 7 -1.98 -11.55 -0.08
C ARG A 7 -2.76 -10.28 -0.42
N LEU A 8 -2.70 -9.28 0.44
CA LEU A 8 -3.39 -8.01 0.24
C LEU A 8 -3.00 -7.37 -1.10
N VAL A 9 -1.70 -7.34 -1.40
CA VAL A 9 -1.20 -6.75 -2.64
C VAL A 9 -1.49 -7.63 -3.84
N ARG A 10 -1.23 -8.93 -3.74
CA ARG A 10 -1.46 -9.89 -4.84
C ARG A 10 -2.93 -10.00 -5.23
N ASP A 11 -3.84 -9.98 -4.26
CA ASP A 11 -5.28 -10.06 -4.53
C ASP A 11 -5.76 -8.83 -5.29
N GLN A 12 -5.28 -7.65 -4.93
CA GLN A 12 -5.62 -6.43 -5.65
C GLN A 12 -5.07 -6.46 -7.09
N ARG A 13 -3.85 -6.97 -7.27
CA ARG A 13 -3.28 -7.12 -8.61
C ARG A 13 -4.14 -8.02 -9.48
N ARG A 14 -4.49 -9.21 -8.97
CA ARG A 14 -5.33 -10.15 -9.71
C ARG A 14 -6.68 -9.55 -10.07
N ARG A 15 -7.27 -8.81 -9.14
CA ARG A 15 -8.57 -8.17 -9.35
C ARG A 15 -8.49 -7.10 -10.42
N GLY A 16 -7.48 -6.23 -10.37
CA GLY A 16 -7.29 -5.20 -11.39
C GLY A 16 -7.03 -5.79 -12.77
N GLU A 17 -6.20 -6.84 -12.85
CA GLU A 17 -5.92 -7.55 -14.09
C GLU A 17 -7.18 -8.22 -14.65
N ALA A 18 -7.97 -8.88 -13.79
CA ALA A 18 -9.21 -9.55 -14.19
C ALA A 18 -10.25 -8.57 -14.73
N GLU A 19 -10.28 -7.35 -14.23
CA GLU A 19 -11.18 -6.30 -14.72
C GLU A 19 -10.69 -5.66 -16.03
N GLY A 20 -9.45 -5.93 -16.45
CA GLY A 20 -8.85 -5.24 -17.58
C GLY A 20 -8.51 -3.80 -17.27
N ALA A 21 -8.14 -3.48 -16.03
CA ALA A 21 -7.74 -2.13 -15.63
C ALA A 21 -6.59 -1.61 -16.50
N PRO A 22 -6.64 -0.34 -16.97
CA PRO A 22 -5.72 0.14 -18.00
C PRO A 22 -4.29 0.38 -17.53
N PHE A 23 -4.06 0.57 -16.23
CA PHE A 23 -2.72 0.92 -15.72
C PHE A 23 -2.13 -0.24 -14.92
N PRO A 24 -1.03 -0.86 -15.43
CA PRO A 24 -0.39 -1.98 -14.71
C PRO A 24 0.29 -1.52 -13.42
N PRO A 25 0.57 -2.43 -12.47
CA PRO A 25 1.25 -2.08 -11.22
C PRO A 25 2.56 -1.33 -11.40
N SER A 26 3.35 -1.65 -12.43
CA SER A 26 4.62 -0.98 -12.71
C SER A 26 4.46 0.52 -12.98
N VAL A 27 3.28 0.96 -13.39
CA VAL A 27 2.94 2.37 -13.60
C VAL A 27 2.09 2.90 -12.44
N ALA A 28 1.03 2.17 -12.10
CA ALA A 28 0.02 2.65 -11.15
C ALA A 28 0.50 2.67 -9.69
N TRP A 29 1.29 1.66 -9.28
CA TRP A 29 1.67 1.48 -7.88
C TRP A 29 3.00 2.13 -7.51
N THR A 30 3.71 2.69 -8.48
CA THR A 30 4.99 3.37 -8.25
C THR A 30 4.83 4.87 -8.02
N THR A 31 3.60 5.35 -7.98
CA THR A 31 3.24 6.72 -7.65
C THR A 31 3.44 6.97 -6.15
N PRO A 32 3.51 8.24 -5.71
CA PRO A 32 3.56 8.53 -4.28
C PRO A 32 2.42 7.90 -3.49
N PHE A 33 1.19 7.94 -3.99
CA PHE A 33 0.05 7.29 -3.33
C PHE A 33 0.27 5.77 -3.22
N GLY A 34 0.69 5.12 -4.30
CA GLY A 34 0.91 3.67 -4.31
C GLY A 34 1.99 3.22 -3.32
N LEU A 35 3.12 3.93 -3.26
CA LEU A 35 4.19 3.63 -2.32
C LEU A 35 3.75 3.88 -0.88
N GLY A 36 3.03 4.97 -0.65
CA GLY A 36 2.44 5.25 0.65
C GLY A 36 1.46 4.17 1.08
N TYR A 37 0.62 3.70 0.15
CA TYR A 37 -0.34 2.64 0.42
C TYR A 37 0.34 1.36 0.93
N VAL A 38 1.40 0.92 0.27
CA VAL A 38 2.13 -0.29 0.69
C VAL A 38 2.71 -0.13 2.09
N LEU A 39 3.34 1.01 2.37
CA LEU A 39 3.89 1.28 3.70
C LEU A 39 2.79 1.31 4.75
N GLY A 40 1.68 1.99 4.47
CA GLY A 40 0.54 2.06 5.38
C GLY A 40 -0.11 0.70 5.60
N ALA A 41 -0.21 -0.14 4.57
CA ALA A 41 -0.75 -1.49 4.69
C ALA A 41 0.08 -2.34 5.66
N VAL A 42 1.40 -2.30 5.56
CA VAL A 42 2.29 -3.01 6.50
C VAL A 42 2.10 -2.47 7.91
N ASP A 43 2.04 -1.14 8.07
CA ASP A 43 1.81 -0.52 9.38
C ASP A 43 0.45 -0.94 9.96
N GLY A 44 -0.61 -0.96 9.16
CA GLY A 44 -1.93 -1.41 9.58
C GLY A 44 -1.93 -2.87 10.06
N LEU A 45 -1.21 -3.74 9.35
CA LEU A 45 -1.05 -5.13 9.77
C LEU A 45 -0.25 -5.24 11.07
N CYS A 46 0.79 -4.43 11.25
CA CYS A 46 1.53 -4.35 12.50
C CYS A 46 0.60 -3.98 13.65
N GLN A 47 -0.26 -2.98 13.47
CA GLN A 47 -1.24 -2.59 14.47
C GLN A 47 -2.20 -3.74 14.78
N ALA A 48 -2.71 -4.43 13.76
CA ALA A 48 -3.62 -5.55 13.95
C ALA A 48 -3.00 -6.70 14.75
N HIS A 49 -1.69 -6.90 14.60
CA HIS A 49 -0.95 -7.95 15.32
C HIS A 49 -0.33 -7.45 16.63
N GLY A 50 -0.54 -6.21 17.02
CA GLY A 50 0.06 -5.64 18.22
C GLY A 50 1.58 -5.49 18.12
N VAL A 51 2.12 -5.34 16.94
CA VAL A 51 3.54 -5.22 16.65
C VAL A 51 3.88 -3.77 16.36
N ARG A 52 5.02 -3.30 16.92
CA ARG A 52 5.49 -1.95 16.65
C ARG A 52 6.00 -1.82 15.22
N PHE A 53 5.68 -0.70 14.57
CA PHE A 53 6.26 -0.37 13.28
C PHE A 53 7.68 0.16 13.49
N ASP A 54 8.68 -0.67 13.19
CA ASP A 54 10.09 -0.40 13.40
C ASP A 54 10.93 -0.88 12.20
N GLY A 55 12.22 -1.09 12.40
CA GLY A 55 13.13 -1.56 11.35
C GLY A 55 12.70 -2.89 10.72
N MET A 56 12.11 -3.80 11.50
CA MET A 56 11.57 -5.06 10.98
C MET A 56 10.39 -4.80 10.04
N ALA A 57 9.50 -3.88 10.41
CA ALA A 57 8.36 -3.51 9.57
C ALA A 57 8.82 -2.87 8.26
N LEU A 58 9.87 -2.04 8.29
CA LEU A 58 10.48 -1.50 7.07
C LEU A 58 11.06 -2.60 6.19
N ALA A 59 11.65 -3.64 6.79
CA ALA A 59 12.12 -4.81 6.04
C ALA A 59 10.96 -5.55 5.37
N LEU A 60 9.80 -5.65 6.03
CA LEU A 60 8.60 -6.25 5.45
C LEU A 60 8.11 -5.43 4.24
N VAL A 61 8.13 -4.10 4.32
CA VAL A 61 7.82 -3.25 3.17
C VAL A 61 8.72 -3.60 1.99
N GLY A 62 10.02 -3.75 2.24
CA GLY A 62 10.98 -4.15 1.22
C GLY A 62 10.65 -5.50 0.58
N LEU A 63 10.26 -6.49 1.39
CA LEU A 63 9.88 -7.82 0.87
C LEU A 63 8.60 -7.75 0.03
N VAL A 64 7.63 -6.94 0.42
CA VAL A 64 6.41 -6.73 -0.38
C VAL A 64 6.74 -6.08 -1.72
N LEU A 65 7.61 -5.08 -1.73
CA LEU A 65 8.05 -4.43 -2.97
C LEU A 65 8.86 -5.39 -3.85
N ASP A 66 9.71 -6.24 -3.26
CA ASP A 66 10.45 -7.27 -4.00
C ASP A 66 9.47 -8.22 -4.70
N ASP A 67 8.43 -8.64 -4.01
CA ASP A 67 7.41 -9.54 -4.58
C ASP A 67 6.65 -8.88 -5.72
N ALA A 68 6.29 -7.61 -5.56
CA ALA A 68 5.46 -6.90 -6.54
C ALA A 68 6.25 -6.48 -7.78
N PHE A 69 7.52 -6.08 -7.63
CA PHE A 69 8.29 -5.42 -8.70
C PHE A 69 9.62 -6.11 -9.03
N GLY A 70 10.15 -6.96 -8.15
CA GLY A 70 11.47 -7.54 -8.33
C GLY A 70 12.59 -6.52 -8.10
N ARG A 71 13.83 -7.02 -8.05
CA ARG A 71 15.03 -6.20 -7.97
C ARG A 71 15.62 -5.99 -9.36
N PRO A 72 16.29 -4.86 -9.63
CA PRO A 72 16.65 -3.76 -8.72
C PRO A 72 15.55 -2.72 -8.49
N GLU A 73 14.39 -2.86 -9.11
CA GLU A 73 13.33 -1.86 -9.05
C GLU A 73 12.86 -1.61 -7.61
N SER A 74 12.67 -2.66 -6.82
CA SER A 74 12.23 -2.53 -5.43
C SER A 74 13.20 -1.71 -4.58
N ASP A 75 14.50 -1.79 -4.83
CA ASP A 75 15.49 -1.00 -4.10
C ASP A 75 15.32 0.50 -4.37
N ARG A 76 15.07 0.86 -5.64
CA ARG A 76 14.80 2.25 -6.02
C ARG A 76 13.50 2.75 -5.39
N LEU A 77 12.47 1.92 -5.38
CA LEU A 77 11.17 2.28 -4.82
C LEU A 77 11.24 2.45 -3.30
N ARG A 78 12.03 1.62 -2.60
CA ARG A 78 12.25 1.81 -1.16
C ARG A 78 12.91 3.14 -0.86
N GLN A 79 13.96 3.49 -1.59
CA GLN A 79 14.64 4.76 -1.42
C GLN A 79 13.70 5.94 -1.69
N ARG A 80 12.88 5.82 -2.74
CA ARG A 80 11.89 6.83 -3.06
C ARG A 80 10.84 6.97 -1.95
N ALA A 81 10.35 5.86 -1.42
CA ALA A 81 9.37 5.86 -0.34
C ALA A 81 9.91 6.57 0.91
N VAL A 82 11.17 6.30 1.28
CA VAL A 82 11.81 6.98 2.41
C VAL A 82 11.85 8.49 2.18
N ARG A 83 12.25 8.94 0.99
CA ARG A 83 12.29 10.38 0.67
C ARG A 83 10.91 11.01 0.73
N LEU A 84 9.90 10.34 0.20
CA LEU A 84 8.52 10.85 0.22
C LEU A 84 7.99 10.95 1.65
N LEU A 85 8.34 10.00 2.51
CA LEU A 85 7.99 10.03 3.92
C LEU A 85 8.69 11.20 4.64
N GLU A 86 9.98 11.38 4.40
CA GLU A 86 10.77 12.48 5.02
C GLU A 86 10.26 13.84 4.61
N THR A 87 9.87 14.02 3.35
CA THR A 87 9.35 15.29 2.84
C THR A 87 7.86 15.46 3.11
N LYS A 88 7.19 14.46 3.69
CA LYS A 88 5.76 14.49 3.99
C LYS A 88 4.92 14.80 2.76
N ASP A 89 5.23 14.12 1.64
CA ASP A 89 4.47 14.27 0.41
C ASP A 89 2.99 13.98 0.64
N ALA A 90 2.11 14.89 0.21
CA ALA A 90 0.69 14.81 0.50
C ALA A 90 0.02 13.56 -0.07
N ASP A 91 0.36 13.18 -1.31
CA ASP A 91 -0.20 11.98 -1.93
C ASP A 91 0.31 10.71 -1.26
N PHE A 92 1.57 10.71 -0.86
CA PHE A 92 2.15 9.60 -0.11
C PHE A 92 1.43 9.40 1.23
N LEU A 93 1.22 10.49 1.98
CA LEU A 93 0.52 10.42 3.28
C LEU A 93 -0.93 9.99 3.11
N ARG A 94 -1.60 10.44 2.05
CA ARG A 94 -2.97 10.00 1.73
C ARG A 94 -3.00 8.51 1.43
N GLY A 95 -2.05 8.03 0.62
CA GLY A 95 -1.91 6.60 0.34
C GLY A 95 -1.64 5.79 1.59
N GLN A 96 -0.74 6.28 2.46
CA GLN A 96 -0.42 5.64 3.73
C GLN A 96 -1.65 5.47 4.62
N ALA A 97 -2.48 6.50 4.72
CA ALA A 97 -3.72 6.43 5.50
C ALA A 97 -4.70 5.41 4.92
N TRP A 98 -4.88 5.39 3.60
CA TRP A 98 -5.74 4.42 2.93
C TRP A 98 -5.25 2.98 3.11
N GLY A 99 -3.94 2.75 2.91
CA GLY A 99 -3.35 1.42 3.07
C GLY A 99 -3.51 0.90 4.50
N GLY A 100 -3.24 1.74 5.48
CA GLY A 100 -3.37 1.39 6.89
C GLY A 100 -4.81 1.03 7.26
N ASN A 101 -5.77 1.84 6.84
CA ASN A 101 -7.18 1.60 7.11
C ASN A 101 -7.68 0.32 6.47
N GLU A 102 -7.34 0.10 5.21
CA GLU A 102 -7.81 -1.07 4.48
C GLU A 102 -7.19 -2.36 5.03
N ALA A 103 -5.90 -2.34 5.37
CA ALA A 103 -5.22 -3.49 5.95
C ALA A 103 -5.80 -3.84 7.33
N LEU A 104 -6.02 -2.84 8.17
CA LEU A 104 -6.61 -3.03 9.49
C LEU A 104 -8.06 -3.54 9.36
N GLY A 105 -8.84 -2.97 8.46
CA GLY A 105 -10.20 -3.39 8.18
C GLY A 105 -10.27 -4.83 7.68
N GLN A 106 -9.35 -5.22 6.78
CA GLN A 106 -9.28 -6.60 6.30
C GLN A 106 -8.94 -7.57 7.42
N ALA A 107 -7.96 -7.23 8.26
CA ALA A 107 -7.54 -8.07 9.38
C ALA A 107 -8.69 -8.31 10.36
N ARG A 108 -9.62 -7.35 10.46
CA ARG A 108 -10.82 -7.44 11.30
C ARG A 108 -12.03 -8.04 10.58
N GLY A 109 -11.89 -8.41 9.32
CA GLY A 109 -12.98 -8.96 8.51
C GLY A 109 -14.05 -7.94 8.14
N LEU A 110 -13.74 -6.64 8.18
CA LEU A 110 -14.73 -5.56 7.97
C LEU A 110 -14.76 -5.06 6.53
N THR A 111 -13.62 -5.04 5.84
CA THR A 111 -13.52 -4.46 4.50
C THR A 111 -12.63 -5.30 3.59
N LYS A 112 -12.82 -5.12 2.29
CA LYS A 112 -11.95 -5.69 1.26
C LYS A 112 -11.10 -4.57 0.67
N PRO A 113 -9.76 -4.70 0.67
CA PRO A 113 -8.88 -3.67 0.14
C PRO A 113 -9.12 -3.39 -1.34
N VAL A 114 -9.15 -2.11 -1.73
CA VAL A 114 -9.42 -1.68 -3.10
C VAL A 114 -8.52 -0.53 -3.58
N GLY A 115 -7.71 0.07 -2.70
CA GLY A 115 -6.93 1.26 -3.05
C GLY A 115 -5.97 1.04 -4.21
N LEU A 116 -5.26 -0.09 -4.25
CA LEU A 116 -4.37 -0.42 -5.35
C LEU A 116 -5.14 -0.73 -6.64
N VAL A 117 -6.35 -1.28 -6.54
CA VAL A 117 -7.22 -1.49 -7.71
C VAL A 117 -7.64 -0.15 -8.30
N HIS A 118 -8.01 0.84 -7.46
CA HIS A 118 -8.34 2.19 -7.92
C HIS A 118 -7.17 2.84 -8.65
N LEU A 119 -5.94 2.65 -8.19
CA LEU A 119 -4.75 3.13 -8.90
C LEU A 119 -4.64 2.50 -10.29
N MET A 120 -4.91 1.21 -10.41
CA MET A 120 -4.87 0.52 -11.69
C MET A 120 -5.99 0.99 -12.64
N ARG A 121 -7.12 1.41 -12.09
CA ARG A 121 -8.23 2.01 -12.84
C ARG A 121 -7.95 3.45 -13.24
N GLY A 122 -7.06 4.14 -12.52
CA GLY A 122 -6.76 5.56 -12.73
C GLY A 122 -7.80 6.48 -12.09
N ASP A 123 -8.52 6.02 -11.08
CA ASP A 123 -9.57 6.80 -10.42
C ASP A 123 -9.36 6.98 -8.91
N GLU A 124 -8.14 6.80 -8.41
CA GLU A 124 -7.84 6.92 -6.98
C GLU A 124 -8.16 8.31 -6.40
N ALA A 125 -8.16 9.35 -7.25
CA ALA A 125 -8.52 10.70 -6.81
C ALA A 125 -9.96 10.77 -6.28
N ARG A 126 -10.83 9.89 -6.76
CA ARG A 126 -12.23 9.83 -6.32
C ARG A 126 -12.40 9.23 -4.93
N MET A 127 -11.39 8.55 -4.42
CA MET A 127 -11.45 7.95 -3.09
C MET A 127 -11.55 9.02 -1.99
N GLY A 128 -10.94 10.19 -2.23
CA GLY A 128 -10.91 11.25 -1.24
C GLY A 128 -10.06 10.89 -0.01
N PRO A 129 -10.26 11.57 1.13
CA PRO A 129 -9.61 11.19 2.38
C PRO A 129 -10.26 9.94 2.95
N PRO A 130 -9.48 9.05 3.61
CA PRO A 130 -10.05 7.83 4.21
C PRO A 130 -10.95 8.17 5.39
N VAL A 131 -12.13 7.55 5.44
CA VAL A 131 -13.08 7.72 6.54
C VAL A 131 -12.58 6.98 7.79
N GLY A 132 -12.49 7.68 8.92
CA GLY A 132 -11.99 7.09 10.16
C GLY A 132 -10.51 6.78 10.16
N GLY A 133 -9.74 7.31 9.21
CA GLY A 133 -8.31 7.11 9.11
C GLY A 133 -7.50 7.94 10.11
N PRO A 134 -6.18 7.68 10.21
CA PRO A 134 -5.31 8.50 11.03
C PRO A 134 -5.41 9.97 10.61
N GLY A 135 -5.65 10.85 11.58
CA GLY A 135 -5.84 12.28 11.33
C GLY A 135 -7.24 12.68 10.91
N ALA A 136 -8.17 11.74 10.85
CA ALA A 136 -9.57 12.05 10.61
C ALA A 136 -10.23 12.60 11.89
#